data_0d7f23285a9c79a61cd92dd74157817e
#
_entry.id   0d7f23285a9c79a61cd92dd74157817e
#
_cell.length_a   1.000
_cell.length_b   1.000
_cell.length_c   1.000
_cell.angle_alpha   90.00
_cell.angle_beta   90.00
_cell.angle_gamma   90.00
#
_symmetry.space_group_name_H-M   'P 1'
#
loop_
_entity.id
_entity.type
_entity.pdbx_description
1 polymer ?
#
loop_
_entity_poly.entity_id
_entity_poly.type
_entity_poly.pdbx_seq_one_letter_code
_entity_poly.pdbx_strand_id
1 'polypeptide(L)'
;IQKDYTTCYAFYKIANESFKKANAEKSVIEGLDKSADITLKFSHDLGEVLNYKTKIMAENNKKEIKKLSTIAKNDFNKLANKYGMMCKNLVENQKQRIDYWENKGNKKIK
;
A
#
# COMPACT_ATOMS: atom_id res chain seq x y z
N ILE A 1 3.51 0.88 -10.63
CA ILE A 1 2.26 1.06 -9.85
C ILE A 1 1.98 -0.12 -8.93
N GLN A 2 2.10 -1.36 -9.42
CA GLN A 2 1.91 -2.54 -8.57
C GLN A 2 2.89 -2.52 -7.38
N LYS A 3 4.14 -2.16 -7.61
CA LYS A 3 5.14 -2.01 -6.57
C LYS A 3 4.76 -0.94 -5.55
N ASP A 4 4.18 0.17 -5.99
CA ASP A 4 3.74 1.25 -5.11
C ASP A 4 2.64 0.76 -4.16
N TYR A 5 1.69 -0.03 -4.64
CA TYR A 5 0.67 -0.62 -3.78
C TYR A 5 1.24 -1.63 -2.79
N THR A 6 2.23 -2.42 -3.22
CA THR A 6 2.92 -3.35 -2.33
C THR A 6 3.66 -2.59 -1.21
N THR A 7 4.37 -1.53 -1.56
CA THR A 7 5.07 -0.68 -0.59
C THR A 7 4.11 -0.02 0.38
N CYS A 8 2.99 0.52 -0.12
CA CYS A 8 1.99 1.16 0.71
C CYS A 8 1.25 0.17 1.62
N TYR A 9 0.97 -1.03 1.14
CA TYR A 9 0.43 -2.07 2.00
C TYR A 9 1.37 -2.35 3.19
N ALA A 10 2.65 -2.52 2.92
CA ALA A 10 3.65 -2.73 3.97
C ALA A 10 3.69 -1.55 4.95
N PHE A 11 3.68 -0.32 4.43
CA PHE A 11 3.64 0.89 5.25
C PHE A 11 2.42 0.91 6.18
N TYR A 12 1.23 0.66 5.65
CA TYR A 12 0.00 0.69 6.46
C TYR A 12 -0.03 -0.42 7.50
N LYS A 13 0.51 -1.60 7.21
CA LYS A 13 0.60 -2.69 8.20
C LYS A 13 1.51 -2.29 9.37
N ILE A 14 2.64 -1.68 9.09
CA ILE A 14 3.59 -1.24 10.11
C ILE A 14 3.00 -0.08 10.92
N ALA A 15 2.39 0.90 10.25
CA ALA A 15 1.73 2.03 10.91
C ALA A 15 0.61 1.55 11.83
N ASN A 16 -0.22 0.62 11.36
CA ASN A 16 -1.31 0.06 12.14
C ASN A 16 -0.80 -0.55 13.46
N GLU A 17 0.24 -1.38 13.38
CA GLU A 17 0.83 -2.00 14.57
C GLU A 17 1.44 -0.96 15.51
N SER A 18 2.13 0.04 14.96
CA SER A 18 2.73 1.11 15.76
C SER A 18 1.68 1.92 16.50
N PHE A 19 0.58 2.25 15.84
CA PHE A 19 -0.52 3.00 16.46
C PHE A 19 -1.28 2.16 17.48
N LYS A 20 -1.44 0.86 17.27
CA LYS A 20 -2.01 -0.05 18.27
C LYS A 20 -1.16 -0.09 19.54
N LYS A 21 0.16 -0.16 19.42
CA LYS A 21 1.07 -0.12 20.56
C LYS A 21 1.03 1.21 21.30
N ALA A 22 0.75 2.30 20.60
CA ALA A 22 0.64 3.63 21.18
C ALA A 22 -0.77 3.95 21.71
N ASN A 23 -1.70 2.97 21.70
CA ASN A 23 -3.08 3.14 22.14
C ASN A 23 -3.82 4.26 21.40
N ALA A 24 -3.60 4.38 20.09
CA ALA A 24 -4.28 5.36 19.26
C ALA A 24 -5.79 5.12 19.23
N GLU A 25 -6.54 6.15 18.86
CA GLU A 25 -7.99 6.06 18.75
C GLU A 25 -8.41 4.95 17.78
N LYS A 26 -9.51 4.28 18.11
CA LYS A 26 -10.05 3.17 17.32
C LYS A 26 -10.32 3.57 15.87
N SER A 27 -10.83 4.77 15.65
CA SER A 27 -11.10 5.29 14.31
C SER A 27 -9.84 5.39 13.45
N VAL A 28 -8.71 5.78 14.05
CA VAL A 28 -7.42 5.85 13.36
C VAL A 28 -6.95 4.45 12.96
N ILE A 29 -7.04 3.50 13.90
CA ILE A 29 -6.62 2.10 13.66
C ILE A 29 -7.49 1.46 12.57
N GLU A 30 -8.80 1.66 12.61
CA GLU A 30 -9.71 1.17 11.59
C GLU A 30 -9.42 1.77 10.21
N GLY A 31 -9.10 3.05 10.16
CA GLY A 31 -8.71 3.73 8.92
C GLY A 31 -7.44 3.14 8.32
N LEU A 32 -6.45 2.82 9.15
CA LEU A 32 -5.20 2.20 8.71
C LEU A 32 -5.43 0.77 8.23
N ASP A 33 -6.27 -0.01 8.92
CA ASP A 33 -6.64 -1.36 8.49
C ASP A 33 -7.32 -1.33 7.12
N LYS A 34 -8.25 -0.41 6.94
CA LYS A 34 -8.96 -0.24 5.67
C LYS A 34 -8.02 0.13 4.54
N SER A 35 -7.08 1.05 4.80
CA SER A 35 -6.08 1.46 3.81
C SER A 35 -5.14 0.30 3.45
N ALA A 36 -4.76 -0.52 4.43
CA ALA A 36 -3.96 -1.72 4.20
C ALA A 36 -4.71 -2.72 3.30
N ASP A 37 -5.98 -2.97 3.57
CA ASP A 37 -6.79 -3.89 2.79
C ASP A 37 -6.95 -3.41 1.34
N ILE A 38 -7.20 -2.12 1.15
CA ILE A 38 -7.33 -1.52 -0.19
C ILE A 38 -6.03 -1.67 -0.98
N THR A 39 -4.90 -1.34 -0.37
CA THR A 39 -3.60 -1.42 -1.06
C THR A 39 -3.22 -2.86 -1.36
N LEU A 40 -3.52 -3.81 -0.46
CA LEU A 40 -3.28 -5.22 -0.71
C LEU A 40 -4.10 -5.72 -1.89
N LYS A 41 -5.39 -5.39 -1.92
CA LYS A 41 -6.29 -5.80 -3.01
C LYS A 41 -5.79 -5.28 -4.35
N PHE A 42 -5.44 -3.99 -4.44
CA PHE A 42 -4.96 -3.43 -5.70
C PHE A 42 -3.60 -3.96 -6.10
N SER A 43 -2.71 -4.19 -5.16
CA SER A 43 -1.42 -4.85 -5.44
C SER A 43 -1.64 -6.23 -6.06
N HIS A 44 -2.56 -7.01 -5.48
CA HIS A 44 -2.87 -8.34 -5.98
C HIS A 44 -3.52 -8.31 -7.36
N ASP A 45 -4.53 -7.45 -7.55
CA ASP A 45 -5.26 -7.34 -8.81
C ASP A 45 -4.33 -6.90 -9.95
N LEU A 46 -3.46 -5.93 -9.71
CA LEU A 46 -2.48 -5.49 -10.68
C LEU A 46 -1.44 -6.57 -10.97
N GLY A 47 -1.06 -7.33 -9.95
CA GLY A 47 -0.15 -8.46 -10.11
C GLY A 47 -0.75 -9.54 -11.01
N GLU A 48 -2.05 -9.83 -10.89
CA GLU A 48 -2.74 -10.77 -11.77
C GLU A 48 -2.74 -10.28 -13.22
N VAL A 49 -3.01 -9.01 -13.44
CA VAL A 49 -2.97 -8.39 -14.78
C VAL A 49 -1.58 -8.53 -15.40
N LEU A 50 -0.53 -8.43 -14.58
CA LEU A 50 0.86 -8.58 -15.01
C LEU A 50 1.34 -10.04 -15.03
N ASN A 51 0.45 -11.00 -14.77
CA ASN A 51 0.73 -12.43 -14.70
C ASN A 51 1.74 -12.83 -13.61
N TYR A 52 1.78 -12.07 -12.51
CA TYR A 52 2.59 -12.46 -11.37
C TYR A 52 1.95 -13.61 -10.62
N LYS A 53 2.76 -14.61 -10.25
CA LYS A 53 2.27 -15.74 -9.46
C LYS A 53 1.96 -15.28 -8.03
N THR A 54 0.88 -15.80 -7.46
CA THR A 54 0.44 -15.48 -6.09
C THR A 54 1.56 -15.69 -5.06
N LYS A 55 2.32 -16.76 -5.21
CA LYS A 55 3.46 -17.06 -4.34
C LYS A 55 4.51 -15.95 -4.39
N ILE A 56 4.84 -15.46 -5.59
CA ILE A 56 5.81 -14.39 -5.77
C ILE A 56 5.30 -13.08 -5.15
N MET A 57 4.03 -12.76 -5.32
CA MET A 57 3.42 -11.58 -4.72
C MET A 57 3.46 -11.62 -3.20
N ALA A 58 3.16 -12.78 -2.60
CA ALA A 58 3.25 -12.97 -1.15
C ALA A 58 4.69 -12.80 -0.64
N GLU A 59 5.67 -13.33 -1.35
CA GLU A 59 7.08 -13.17 -1.01
C GLU A 59 7.53 -11.71 -1.11
N ASN A 60 7.08 -11.00 -2.15
CA ASN A 60 7.38 -9.57 -2.32
C ASN A 60 6.77 -8.73 -1.20
N ASN A 61 5.55 -9.03 -0.78
CA ASN A 61 4.90 -8.37 0.35
C ASN A 61 5.71 -8.57 1.63
N LYS A 62 6.17 -9.78 1.89
CA LYS A 62 7.00 -10.09 3.07
C LYS A 62 8.32 -9.32 3.04
N LYS A 63 8.98 -9.26 1.88
CA LYS A 63 10.24 -8.51 1.72
C LYS A 63 10.05 -7.03 1.97
N GLU A 64 8.98 -6.43 1.46
CA GLU A 64 8.67 -5.02 1.68
C GLU A 64 8.36 -4.74 3.15
N ILE A 65 7.56 -5.57 3.80
CA ILE A 65 7.27 -5.42 5.22
C ILE A 65 8.56 -5.48 6.04
N LYS A 66 9.45 -6.42 5.75
CA LYS A 66 10.73 -6.54 6.44
C LYS A 66 11.61 -5.31 6.22
N LYS A 67 11.70 -4.82 4.98
CA LYS A 67 12.48 -3.63 4.63
C LYS A 67 11.99 -2.40 5.39
N LEU A 68 10.68 -2.15 5.35
CA LEU A 68 10.10 -0.99 6.01
C LEU A 68 10.12 -1.13 7.53
N SER A 69 9.98 -2.34 8.07
CA SER A 69 10.11 -2.59 9.50
C SER A 69 11.49 -2.23 10.02
N THR A 70 12.54 -2.49 9.25
CA THR A 70 13.91 -2.12 9.61
C THR A 70 14.06 -0.60 9.72
N ILE A 71 13.47 0.14 8.78
CA ILE A 71 13.46 1.61 8.82
C ILE A 71 12.67 2.11 10.04
N ALA A 72 11.51 1.53 10.30
CA ALA A 72 10.64 1.93 11.41
C ALA A 72 11.27 1.67 12.78
N LYS A 73 12.03 0.60 12.94
CA LYS A 73 12.75 0.31 14.19
C LYS A 73 13.76 1.40 14.53
N ASN A 74 14.39 1.98 13.52
CA ASN A 74 15.37 3.04 13.73
C ASN A 74 14.70 4.40 13.94
N ASP A 75 13.68 4.73 13.12
CA ASP A 75 12.96 5.99 13.21
C ASP A 75 11.64 5.90 12.43
N PHE A 76 10.54 5.69 13.15
CA PHE A 76 9.21 5.63 12.53
C PHE A 76 8.84 6.94 11.80
N ASN A 77 9.23 8.08 12.35
CA ASN A 77 8.94 9.38 11.73
C ASN A 77 9.60 9.48 10.35
N LYS A 78 10.79 8.91 10.19
CA LYS A 78 11.48 8.87 8.91
C LYS A 78 10.70 8.04 7.89
N LEU A 79 10.16 6.90 8.31
CA LEU A 79 9.30 6.07 7.49
C LEU A 79 8.04 6.83 7.07
N ALA A 80 7.36 7.47 8.04
CA ALA A 80 6.14 8.23 7.80
C ALA A 80 6.40 9.40 6.84
N ASN A 81 7.50 10.11 7.00
CA ASN A 81 7.87 11.23 6.12
C ASN A 81 8.16 10.78 4.70
N LYS A 82 8.77 9.60 4.55
CA LYS A 82 9.13 9.08 3.23
C LYS A 82 7.92 8.53 2.47
N TYR A 83 7.04 7.80 3.14
CA TYR A 83 5.98 7.03 2.49
C TYR A 83 4.57 7.54 2.78
N GLY A 84 4.36 8.26 3.89
CA GLY A 84 3.03 8.63 4.35
C GLY A 84 2.24 9.44 3.34
N MET A 85 2.84 10.49 2.79
CA MET A 85 2.16 11.36 1.81
C MET A 85 1.89 10.61 0.50
N MET A 86 2.87 9.85 0.01
CA MET A 86 2.72 9.07 -1.21
C MET A 86 1.60 8.04 -1.07
N CYS A 87 1.57 7.31 0.04
CA CYS A 87 0.56 6.28 0.26
C CYS A 87 -0.82 6.87 0.50
N LYS A 88 -0.90 8.00 1.20
CA LYS A 88 -2.15 8.73 1.39
C LYS A 88 -2.73 9.15 0.04
N ASN A 89 -1.92 9.74 -0.82
CA ASN A 89 -2.35 10.16 -2.16
C ASN A 89 -2.77 8.96 -3.01
N LEU A 90 -2.06 7.85 -2.92
CA LEU A 90 -2.39 6.65 -3.67
C LEU A 90 -3.77 6.11 -3.29
N VAL A 91 -4.11 6.11 -2.00
CA VAL A 91 -5.41 5.62 -1.50
C VAL A 91 -6.53 6.63 -1.77
N GLU A 92 -6.32 7.91 -1.44
CA GLU A 92 -7.35 8.95 -1.59
C GLU A 92 -7.68 9.25 -3.04
N ASN A 93 -6.69 9.24 -3.92
CA ASN A 93 -6.85 9.52 -5.34
C ASN A 93 -6.98 8.27 -6.19
N GLN A 94 -7.30 7.16 -5.57
CA GLN A 94 -7.42 5.86 -6.19
C GLN A 94 -8.38 5.86 -7.38
N LYS A 95 -9.55 6.48 -7.21
CA LYS A 95 -10.54 6.58 -8.28
C LYS A 95 -9.97 7.32 -9.49
N GLN A 96 -9.26 8.42 -9.27
CA GLN A 96 -8.62 9.17 -10.36
C GLN A 96 -7.56 8.32 -11.07
N ARG A 97 -6.81 7.52 -10.32
CA ARG A 97 -5.81 6.61 -10.89
C ARG A 97 -6.46 5.53 -11.73
N ILE A 98 -7.56 4.94 -11.24
CA ILE A 98 -8.31 3.93 -11.99
C ILE A 98 -8.89 4.54 -13.25
N ASP A 99 -9.54 5.69 -13.14
CA ASP A 99 -10.12 6.39 -14.30
C ASP A 99 -9.04 6.74 -15.33
N TYR A 100 -7.88 7.18 -14.87
CA TYR A 100 -6.75 7.46 -15.75
C TYR A 100 -6.34 6.23 -16.56
N TRP A 101 -6.17 5.09 -15.88
CA TRP A 101 -5.73 3.86 -16.53
C TRP A 101 -6.82 3.26 -17.44
N GLU A 102 -8.09 3.35 -17.03
CA GLU A 102 -9.22 2.91 -17.86
C GLU A 102 -9.31 3.73 -19.15
N ASN A 103 -9.21 5.05 -19.03
CA ASN A 103 -9.23 5.94 -20.19
C ASN A 103 -8.06 5.66 -21.13
N LYS A 104 -6.90 5.39 -20.59
CA LYS A 104 -5.73 5.06 -21.38
C LYS A 104 -5.89 3.71 -22.09
N GLY A 105 -6.51 2.74 -21.42
CA GLY A 105 -6.85 1.45 -22.00
C GLY A 105 -7.89 1.59 -23.11
N ASN A 106 -8.94 2.36 -22.88
CA ASN A 106 -9.98 2.62 -23.86
C ASN A 106 -9.44 3.33 -25.10
N LYS A 107 -8.53 4.27 -24.94
CA LYS A 107 -7.85 4.92 -26.05
C LYS A 107 -7.01 3.97 -26.89
N LYS A 108 -6.45 2.93 -26.29
CA LYS A 108 -5.68 1.90 -26.99
C LYS A 108 -6.60 0.96 -27.79
N ILE A 109 -7.81 0.76 -27.32
CA ILE A 109 -8.80 -0.11 -27.97
C ILE A 109 -9.47 0.59 -29.15
N LYS A 110 -9.56 1.89 -29.09
CA LYS A 110 -10.09 2.71 -30.19
C LYS A 110 -9.04 2.96 -31.26
#